data_b4b40b897e9a8a7d55b914ec286ec438
#
_entry.id   b4b40b897e9a8a7d55b914ec286ec438
#
_cell.length_a   1.000
_cell.length_b   1.000
_cell.length_c   1.000
_cell.angle_alpha   90.00
_cell.angle_beta   90.00
_cell.angle_gamma   90.00
#
_symmetry.space_group_name_H-M   'P 1'
#
loop_
_entity.id
_entity.type
_entity.pdbx_description
1 polymer ?
#
loop_
_entity_poly.entity_id
_entity_poly.type
_entity_poly.pdbx_seq_one_letter_code
_entity_poly.pdbx_strand_id
1 'polypeptide(L)'
;MSIIIPIVIAFDNHYAIPAGVSLYSMLACAKTEHHDKKLFYKIHCLVDNLSLENQRKLKETLAPFSAFASVDFLDISTPNLYTTPIEPSVIDKINEAFLQLNIYAKTRFSKMVMCRLFLASLFLQYDKIIMFDADTLFLNDVSESFFIPLDGYYFGAAKDFSSPKSPKHFQTERERAPRQAFFLYEHYLKEKDIKILYENHYNVGFLVVNLKLWRADHLEERLLDLVRQKGQCVFCPEQDLLTLACYQKVLILPYIYNTHPFMANQKRFIPNRQEIVMLHFYFVGKPWISPTALYSKEWHETLLKTPFCAEYSVKFLKQMTEFLSLKDKQKTFEFLAPLLNPKTLLEYVFFRLNRIFKRLKEKFFNS
;
A
#
# COMPACT_ATOMS: atom_id res chain seq x y z
N MET A 1 -7.63 16.84 29.13
CA MET A 1 -6.90 15.64 28.65
C MET A 1 -7.04 15.59 27.14
N SER A 2 -5.97 15.31 26.41
CA SER A 2 -6.03 15.08 24.96
C SER A 2 -6.40 13.63 24.66
N ILE A 3 -7.13 13.44 23.56
CA ILE A 3 -7.40 12.11 23.00
C ILE A 3 -6.18 11.74 22.14
N ILE A 4 -5.55 10.60 22.42
CA ILE A 4 -4.46 10.08 21.60
C ILE A 4 -5.07 9.27 20.45
N ILE A 5 -4.68 9.61 19.22
CA ILE A 5 -5.00 8.84 18.01
C ILE A 5 -3.72 8.11 17.58
N PRO A 6 -3.61 6.81 17.84
CA PRO A 6 -2.46 6.03 17.40
C PRO A 6 -2.56 5.75 15.91
N ILE A 7 -1.52 6.14 15.20
CA ILE A 7 -1.36 5.95 13.75
C ILE A 7 -0.23 4.97 13.50
N VAL A 8 -0.45 3.98 12.66
CA VAL A 8 0.56 3.00 12.25
C VAL A 8 0.75 3.06 10.74
N ILE A 9 2.00 3.11 10.32
CA ILE A 9 2.39 3.03 8.91
C ILE A 9 3.57 2.04 8.80
N ALA A 10 3.54 1.14 7.81
CA ALA A 10 4.57 0.13 7.62
C ALA A 10 5.26 0.29 6.26
N PHE A 11 6.59 0.41 6.25
CA PHE A 11 7.35 0.60 5.02
C PHE A 11 8.84 0.24 5.20
N ASP A 12 9.52 -0.02 4.09
CA ASP A 12 10.97 -0.18 4.02
C ASP A 12 11.67 1.12 3.59
N ASN A 13 13.00 1.09 3.53
CA ASN A 13 13.80 2.25 3.16
C ASN A 13 13.49 2.79 1.75
N HIS A 14 13.01 1.95 0.82
CA HIS A 14 12.65 2.37 -0.56
C HIS A 14 11.36 3.21 -0.58
N TYR A 15 10.50 3.00 0.39
CA TYR A 15 9.23 3.73 0.54
C TYR A 15 9.31 4.95 1.47
N ALA A 16 10.52 5.35 1.92
CA ALA A 16 10.68 6.52 2.80
C ALA A 16 10.12 7.81 2.20
N ILE A 17 10.31 8.06 0.90
CA ILE A 17 9.77 9.25 0.21
C ILE A 17 8.24 9.22 0.15
N PRO A 18 7.58 8.17 -0.37
CA PRO A 18 6.13 8.06 -0.31
C PRO A 18 5.57 8.18 1.11
N ALA A 19 6.20 7.52 2.10
CA ALA A 19 5.79 7.60 3.50
C ALA A 19 5.86 9.04 4.04
N GLY A 20 6.92 9.79 3.72
CA GLY A 20 7.06 11.20 4.08
C GLY A 20 5.93 12.06 3.51
N VAL A 21 5.59 11.88 2.24
CA VAL A 21 4.46 12.58 1.59
C VAL A 21 3.14 12.19 2.22
N SER A 22 2.92 10.89 2.48
CA SER A 22 1.71 10.39 3.11
C SER A 22 1.51 11.00 4.51
N LEU A 23 2.52 10.93 5.37
CA LEU A 23 2.48 11.47 6.73
C LEU A 23 2.31 12.99 6.75
N TYR A 24 3.02 13.72 5.87
CA TYR A 24 2.84 15.17 5.77
C TYR A 24 1.42 15.52 5.38
N SER A 25 0.88 14.91 4.32
CA SER A 25 -0.49 15.19 3.87
C SER A 25 -1.53 14.88 4.92
N MET A 26 -1.37 13.76 5.66
CA MET A 26 -2.26 13.38 6.74
C MET A 26 -2.31 14.46 7.82
N LEU A 27 -1.15 14.91 8.32
CA LEU A 27 -1.09 15.91 9.39
C LEU A 27 -1.50 17.31 8.92
N ALA A 28 -1.23 17.65 7.65
CA ALA A 28 -1.65 18.93 7.07
C ALA A 28 -3.18 19.05 6.94
N CYS A 29 -3.90 17.93 6.87
CA CYS A 29 -5.36 17.88 6.84
C CYS A 29 -5.98 17.58 8.22
N ALA A 30 -5.16 17.22 9.22
CA ALA A 30 -5.66 16.72 10.49
C ALA A 30 -6.33 17.80 11.33
N LYS A 31 -7.51 17.49 11.89
CA LYS A 31 -8.11 18.28 12.95
C LYS A 31 -7.30 18.14 14.24
N THR A 32 -7.24 19.20 15.01
CA THR A 32 -6.54 19.23 16.31
C THR A 32 -7.51 19.13 17.50
N GLU A 33 -8.81 19.12 17.24
CA GLU A 33 -9.87 19.05 18.26
C GLU A 33 -11.06 18.21 17.77
N HIS A 34 -11.71 17.51 18.72
CA HIS A 34 -12.96 16.78 18.52
C HIS A 34 -13.81 16.90 19.79
N HIS A 35 -15.04 17.46 19.67
CA HIS A 35 -15.93 17.71 20.80
C HIS A 35 -15.22 18.36 22.00
N ASP A 36 -14.58 19.51 21.79
CA ASP A 36 -13.86 20.31 22.81
C ASP A 36 -12.66 19.58 23.46
N LYS A 37 -12.24 18.43 22.94
CA LYS A 37 -11.06 17.72 23.37
C LYS A 37 -9.96 17.84 22.33
N LYS A 38 -8.75 18.19 22.77
CA LYS A 38 -7.57 18.22 21.89
C LYS A 38 -7.24 16.83 21.38
N LEU A 39 -6.86 16.74 20.11
CA LEU A 39 -6.36 15.52 19.51
C LEU A 39 -4.84 15.53 19.49
N PHE A 40 -4.23 14.38 19.73
CA PHE A 40 -2.79 14.16 19.60
C PHE A 40 -2.52 12.90 18.78
N TYR A 41 -1.79 13.04 17.66
CA TYR A 41 -1.49 11.94 16.75
C TYR A 41 -0.16 11.29 17.14
N LYS A 42 -0.22 10.07 17.66
CA LYS A 42 0.96 9.28 17.99
C LYS A 42 1.28 8.35 16.83
N ILE A 43 2.29 8.71 16.05
CA ILE A 43 2.66 8.00 14.82
C ILE A 43 3.72 6.96 15.12
N HIS A 44 3.46 5.72 14.73
CA HIS A 44 4.38 4.59 14.82
C HIS A 44 4.74 4.12 13.42
N CYS A 45 5.99 4.34 13.02
CA CYS A 45 6.55 3.83 11.77
C CYS A 45 7.15 2.45 12.02
N LEU A 46 6.47 1.40 11.58
CA LEU A 46 7.06 0.06 11.47
C LEU A 46 7.97 0.06 10.25
N VAL A 47 9.26 -0.21 10.45
CA VAL A 47 10.27 -0.07 9.39
C VAL A 47 11.16 -1.30 9.29
N ASP A 48 11.77 -1.47 8.13
CA ASP A 48 12.78 -2.49 7.85
C ASP A 48 14.05 -1.82 7.32
N ASN A 49 15.12 -1.82 8.12
CA ASN A 49 16.40 -1.19 7.79
C ASN A 49 16.29 0.28 7.33
N LEU A 50 15.51 1.08 8.04
CA LEU A 50 15.40 2.49 7.70
C LEU A 50 16.69 3.24 8.05
N SER A 51 17.31 3.89 7.03
CA SER A 51 18.55 4.65 7.23
C SER A 51 18.35 5.82 8.22
N LEU A 52 19.40 6.15 8.97
CA LEU A 52 19.36 7.29 9.90
C LEU A 52 19.03 8.61 9.19
N GLU A 53 19.47 8.75 7.94
CA GLU A 53 19.14 9.93 7.13
C GLU A 53 17.64 10.00 6.83
N ASN A 54 17.01 8.88 6.44
CA ASN A 54 15.57 8.84 6.20
C ASN A 54 14.78 9.02 7.50
N GLN A 55 15.25 8.47 8.64
CA GLN A 55 14.64 8.75 9.94
C GLN A 55 14.69 10.26 10.27
N ARG A 56 15.84 10.92 10.04
CA ARG A 56 15.98 12.36 10.23
C ARG A 56 15.03 13.15 9.33
N LYS A 57 14.99 12.85 8.03
CA LYS A 57 14.09 13.50 7.06
C LYS A 57 12.61 13.32 7.43
N LEU A 58 12.21 12.15 7.91
CA LEU A 58 10.85 11.91 8.40
C LEU A 58 10.54 12.74 9.65
N LYS A 59 11.46 12.82 10.62
CA LYS A 59 11.30 13.72 11.79
C LYS A 59 11.19 15.18 11.36
N GLU A 60 12.01 15.64 10.42
CA GLU A 60 11.94 17.00 9.87
C GLU A 60 10.62 17.24 9.12
N THR A 61 10.12 16.26 8.37
CA THR A 61 8.80 16.32 7.71
C THR A 61 7.68 16.58 8.71
N LEU A 62 7.77 16.02 9.90
CA LEU A 62 6.74 16.10 10.94
C LEU A 62 6.95 17.23 11.93
N ALA A 63 8.12 17.88 11.94
CA ALA A 63 8.46 18.97 12.86
C ALA A 63 7.44 20.13 12.88
N PRO A 64 6.84 20.55 11.74
CA PRO A 64 5.81 21.60 11.75
C PRO A 64 4.56 21.25 12.56
N PHE A 65 4.31 19.97 12.82
CA PHE A 65 3.13 19.44 13.50
C PHE A 65 3.39 19.01 14.95
N SER A 66 4.59 19.29 15.49
CA SER A 66 5.03 18.83 16.82
C SER A 66 4.15 19.26 17.99
N ALA A 67 3.33 20.31 17.82
CA ALA A 67 2.37 20.73 18.81
C ALA A 67 1.24 19.70 19.07
N PHE A 68 0.93 18.85 18.08
CA PHE A 68 -0.18 17.87 18.18
C PHE A 68 0.17 16.49 17.57
N ALA A 69 1.43 16.26 17.20
CA ALA A 69 1.87 14.97 16.68
C ALA A 69 3.28 14.61 17.16
N SER A 70 3.55 13.31 17.25
CA SER A 70 4.89 12.77 17.47
C SER A 70 5.11 11.51 16.67
N VAL A 71 6.39 11.15 16.39
CA VAL A 71 6.75 9.96 15.63
C VAL A 71 7.78 9.11 16.35
N ASP A 72 7.54 7.80 16.36
CA ASP A 72 8.45 6.77 16.80
C ASP A 72 8.72 5.79 15.65
N PHE A 73 9.93 5.19 15.66
CA PHE A 73 10.31 4.16 14.70
C PHE A 73 10.48 2.83 15.42
N LEU A 74 9.86 1.78 14.90
CA LEU A 74 9.98 0.39 15.34
C LEU A 74 10.60 -0.40 14.18
N ASP A 75 11.88 -0.78 14.31
CA ASP A 75 12.59 -1.51 13.25
C ASP A 75 12.54 -3.02 13.54
N ILE A 76 12.02 -3.78 12.55
CA ILE A 76 11.85 -5.23 12.67
C ILE A 76 13.12 -6.02 12.30
N SER A 77 14.16 -5.37 11.78
CA SER A 77 15.40 -6.03 11.35
C SER A 77 16.61 -5.65 12.18
N THR A 78 16.87 -4.36 12.28
CA THR A 78 18.07 -3.82 12.92
C THR A 78 17.70 -2.71 13.90
N PRO A 79 17.23 -3.06 15.12
CA PRO A 79 17.00 -2.06 16.15
C PRO A 79 18.28 -1.25 16.40
N ASN A 80 18.15 0.07 16.44
CA ASN A 80 19.25 0.98 16.75
C ASN A 80 18.87 1.92 17.90
N LEU A 81 19.78 2.77 18.32
CA LEU A 81 19.58 3.69 19.47
C LEU A 81 18.38 4.67 19.28
N TYR A 82 17.87 4.80 18.06
CA TYR A 82 16.78 5.72 17.72
C TYR A 82 15.45 5.00 17.44
N THR A 83 15.41 3.68 17.61
CA THR A 83 14.21 2.87 17.39
C THR A 83 13.68 2.32 18.71
N THR A 84 12.36 2.26 18.83
CA THR A 84 11.70 1.55 19.93
C THR A 84 11.89 0.05 19.73
N PRO A 85 12.37 -0.70 20.71
CA PRO A 85 12.56 -2.13 20.58
C PRO A 85 11.22 -2.86 20.44
N ILE A 86 11.21 -3.89 19.61
CA ILE A 86 10.10 -4.84 19.45
C ILE A 86 10.51 -6.14 20.14
N GLU A 87 9.55 -6.80 20.80
CA GLU A 87 9.79 -8.10 21.41
C GLU A 87 10.28 -9.12 20.37
N PRO A 88 11.41 -9.80 20.58
CA PRO A 88 12.00 -10.74 19.62
C PRO A 88 11.00 -11.80 19.14
N SER A 89 10.15 -12.29 20.03
CA SER A 89 9.13 -13.31 19.72
C SER A 89 8.10 -12.82 18.68
N VAL A 90 7.82 -11.51 18.62
CA VAL A 90 6.93 -10.93 17.61
C VAL A 90 7.65 -10.84 16.26
N ILE A 91 8.93 -10.46 16.28
CA ILE A 91 9.77 -10.46 15.07
C ILE A 91 9.87 -11.86 14.48
N ASP A 92 10.08 -12.88 15.32
CA ASP A 92 10.14 -14.29 14.90
C ASP A 92 8.83 -14.73 14.23
N LYS A 93 7.67 -14.38 14.77
CA LYS A 93 6.36 -14.65 14.17
C LYS A 93 6.20 -13.97 12.81
N ILE A 94 6.63 -12.71 12.66
CA ILE A 94 6.59 -11.98 11.39
C ILE A 94 7.46 -12.67 10.34
N ASN A 95 8.68 -13.05 10.71
CA ASN A 95 9.62 -13.75 9.85
C ASN A 95 9.08 -15.15 9.47
N GLU A 96 8.56 -15.91 10.43
CA GLU A 96 7.92 -17.20 10.17
C GLU A 96 6.79 -17.06 9.16
N ALA A 97 5.88 -16.11 9.39
CA ALA A 97 4.75 -15.87 8.52
C ALA A 97 5.19 -15.53 7.09
N PHE A 98 6.23 -14.71 6.93
CA PHE A 98 6.76 -14.37 5.61
C PHE A 98 7.41 -15.59 4.91
N LEU A 99 8.11 -16.43 5.65
CA LEU A 99 8.74 -17.63 5.11
C LEU A 99 7.72 -18.66 4.58
N GLN A 100 6.51 -18.70 5.13
CA GLN A 100 5.43 -19.56 4.67
C GLN A 100 4.78 -19.12 3.36
N LEU A 101 5.07 -17.91 2.86
CA LEU A 101 4.51 -17.43 1.60
C LEU A 101 5.11 -18.12 0.38
N ASN A 102 4.35 -18.17 -0.72
CA ASN A 102 4.85 -18.65 -2.00
C ASN A 102 5.91 -17.71 -2.60
N ILE A 103 6.66 -18.22 -3.58
CA ILE A 103 7.76 -17.46 -4.19
C ILE A 103 7.28 -16.18 -4.87
N TYR A 104 6.10 -16.19 -5.50
CA TYR A 104 5.53 -15.03 -6.15
C TYR A 104 5.27 -13.89 -5.14
N ALA A 105 4.66 -14.22 -4.00
CA ALA A 105 4.41 -13.26 -2.93
C ALA A 105 5.73 -12.71 -2.34
N LYS A 106 6.73 -13.59 -2.07
CA LYS A 106 8.05 -13.19 -1.54
C LYS A 106 8.85 -12.30 -2.49
N THR A 107 8.68 -12.44 -3.80
CA THR A 107 9.37 -11.57 -4.78
C THR A 107 8.68 -10.24 -4.98
N ARG A 108 7.37 -10.17 -4.71
CA ARG A 108 6.56 -8.97 -4.92
C ARG A 108 6.46 -8.08 -3.69
N PHE A 109 6.44 -8.68 -2.50
CA PHE A 109 6.21 -7.98 -1.24
C PHE A 109 7.42 -8.13 -0.30
N SER A 110 7.69 -7.10 0.48
CA SER A 110 8.60 -7.21 1.61
C SER A 110 7.90 -7.86 2.80
N LYS A 111 8.68 -8.33 3.80
CA LYS A 111 8.12 -8.90 5.03
C LYS A 111 7.25 -7.91 5.82
N MET A 112 7.36 -6.61 5.53
CA MET A 112 6.58 -5.56 6.17
C MET A 112 5.06 -5.77 6.06
N VAL A 113 4.59 -6.40 4.98
CA VAL A 113 3.15 -6.69 4.83
C VAL A 113 2.64 -7.62 5.91
N MET A 114 3.49 -8.53 6.43
CA MET A 114 3.11 -9.47 7.48
C MET A 114 2.95 -8.82 8.86
N CYS A 115 3.51 -7.62 9.09
CA CYS A 115 3.34 -6.89 10.35
C CYS A 115 1.85 -6.64 10.66
N ARG A 116 0.99 -6.52 9.63
CA ARG A 116 -0.46 -6.36 9.81
C ARG A 116 -1.13 -7.51 10.54
N LEU A 117 -0.54 -8.69 10.53
CA LEU A 117 -1.12 -9.86 11.21
C LEU A 117 -0.82 -9.88 12.70
N PHE A 118 0.11 -9.02 13.18
CA PHE A 118 0.63 -9.04 14.56
C PHE A 118 0.51 -7.67 15.25
N LEU A 119 -0.48 -6.86 14.87
CA LEU A 119 -0.69 -5.50 15.39
C LEU A 119 -1.03 -5.49 16.88
N ALA A 120 -1.73 -6.51 17.39
CA ALA A 120 -2.12 -6.57 18.78
C ALA A 120 -0.92 -6.86 19.70
N SER A 121 0.07 -7.65 19.24
CA SER A 121 1.35 -7.89 19.95
C SER A 121 2.32 -6.71 19.80
N LEU A 122 2.30 -6.01 18.64
CA LEU A 122 3.16 -4.85 18.41
C LEU A 122 2.72 -3.61 19.20
N PHE A 123 1.43 -3.47 19.50
CA PHE A 123 0.85 -2.28 20.12
C PHE A 123 -0.02 -2.60 21.33
N LEU A 124 0.59 -3.24 22.34
CA LEU A 124 -0.08 -3.68 23.58
C LEU A 124 -0.72 -2.53 24.36
N GLN A 125 -0.17 -1.33 24.23
CA GLN A 125 -0.62 -0.12 24.93
C GLN A 125 -1.91 0.50 24.38
N TYR A 126 -2.40 0.02 23.24
CA TYR A 126 -3.60 0.59 22.59
C TYR A 126 -4.71 -0.45 22.45
N ASP A 127 -5.94 0.00 22.63
CA ASP A 127 -7.13 -0.79 22.32
C ASP A 127 -7.60 -0.63 20.89
N LYS A 128 -7.24 0.51 20.26
CA LYS A 128 -7.66 0.87 18.90
C LYS A 128 -6.58 1.67 18.21
N ILE A 129 -6.34 1.41 16.93
CA ILE A 129 -5.39 2.15 16.08
C ILE A 129 -5.99 2.42 14.70
N ILE A 130 -5.42 3.40 13.99
CA ILE A 130 -5.56 3.55 12.54
C ILE A 130 -4.26 3.07 11.90
N MET A 131 -4.36 2.25 10.85
CA MET A 131 -3.21 1.84 10.04
C MET A 131 -3.47 2.13 8.57
N PHE A 132 -2.45 2.62 7.85
CA PHE A 132 -2.54 2.83 6.41
C PHE A 132 -1.21 2.57 5.70
N ASP A 133 -1.28 2.39 4.37
CA ASP A 133 -0.12 2.14 3.51
C ASP A 133 0.68 3.41 3.24
N ALA A 134 1.97 3.25 2.97
CA ALA A 134 2.87 4.37 2.67
C ALA A 134 2.62 5.01 1.30
N ASP A 135 1.95 4.32 0.38
CA ASP A 135 1.62 4.81 -0.96
C ASP A 135 0.26 5.52 -1.00
N THR A 136 0.07 6.46 -0.09
CA THR A 136 -1.18 7.20 0.08
C THR A 136 -0.97 8.72 0.04
N LEU A 137 -2.06 9.46 -0.16
CA LEU A 137 -2.12 10.91 -0.07
C LEU A 137 -3.44 11.32 0.59
N PHE A 138 -3.37 12.04 1.69
CA PHE A 138 -4.55 12.54 2.39
C PHE A 138 -5.03 13.87 1.79
N LEU A 139 -6.33 13.98 1.58
CA LEU A 139 -6.99 15.17 1.07
C LEU A 139 -7.91 15.81 2.12
N ASN A 140 -8.31 15.05 3.14
CA ASN A 140 -9.13 15.51 4.25
C ASN A 140 -8.72 14.83 5.56
N ASP A 141 -9.33 15.29 6.65
CA ASP A 141 -9.09 14.81 8.00
C ASP A 141 -9.42 13.32 8.18
N VAL A 142 -8.52 12.62 8.83
CA VAL A 142 -8.62 11.18 9.11
C VAL A 142 -9.21 10.88 10.49
N SER A 143 -9.23 11.87 11.39
CA SER A 143 -9.55 11.64 12.81
C SER A 143 -10.93 11.06 13.04
N GLU A 144 -11.92 11.43 12.23
CA GLU A 144 -13.29 10.93 12.34
C GLU A 144 -13.36 9.39 12.22
N SER A 145 -12.45 8.79 11.45
CA SER A 145 -12.39 7.33 11.33
C SER A 145 -12.04 6.64 12.66
N PHE A 146 -11.25 7.29 13.52
CA PHE A 146 -10.90 6.75 14.83
C PHE A 146 -12.11 6.60 15.75
N PHE A 147 -13.12 7.47 15.61
CA PHE A 147 -14.32 7.45 16.45
C PHE A 147 -15.40 6.50 15.95
N ILE A 148 -15.26 5.89 14.77
CA ILE A 148 -16.20 4.88 14.27
C ILE A 148 -16.26 3.70 15.25
N PRO A 149 -17.47 3.32 15.77
CA PRO A 149 -17.60 2.18 16.66
C PRO A 149 -17.21 0.87 15.97
N LEU A 150 -16.43 0.04 16.67
CA LEU A 150 -16.00 -1.30 16.19
C LEU A 150 -16.47 -2.42 17.11
N ASP A 151 -17.64 -2.24 17.77
CA ASP A 151 -18.18 -3.25 18.66
C ASP A 151 -18.49 -4.53 17.89
N GLY A 152 -17.84 -5.63 18.26
CA GLY A 152 -17.95 -6.93 17.56
C GLY A 152 -17.18 -7.07 16.26
N TYR A 153 -16.49 -6.01 15.77
CA TYR A 153 -15.67 -6.07 14.56
C TYR A 153 -14.18 -6.05 14.90
N TYR A 154 -13.40 -6.85 14.21
CA TYR A 154 -11.94 -6.85 14.34
C TYR A 154 -11.33 -5.59 13.75
N PHE A 155 -11.86 -5.11 12.63
CA PHE A 155 -11.43 -3.88 11.99
C PHE A 155 -12.51 -3.33 11.05
N GLY A 156 -12.36 -2.05 10.71
CA GLY A 156 -13.05 -1.42 9.60
C GLY A 156 -12.13 -1.30 8.39
N ALA A 157 -12.64 -1.65 7.19
CA ALA A 157 -11.93 -1.56 5.92
C ALA A 157 -12.89 -1.29 4.75
N ALA A 158 -12.41 -0.65 3.68
CA ALA A 158 -13.15 -0.57 2.42
C ALA A 158 -13.05 -1.90 1.64
N LYS A 159 -14.11 -2.26 0.91
CA LYS A 159 -14.03 -3.39 -0.03
C LYS A 159 -13.03 -3.09 -1.14
N ASP A 160 -12.30 -4.11 -1.55
CA ASP A 160 -11.45 -3.99 -2.73
C ASP A 160 -12.35 -3.82 -3.97
N PHE A 161 -12.18 -2.72 -4.71
CA PHE A 161 -13.01 -2.43 -5.88
C PHE A 161 -12.68 -3.32 -7.07
N SER A 162 -11.49 -3.90 -7.11
CA SER A 162 -11.01 -4.79 -8.16
C SER A 162 -11.49 -6.23 -7.96
N SER A 163 -12.07 -6.55 -6.80
CA SER A 163 -12.58 -7.89 -6.52
C SER A 163 -13.88 -8.15 -7.26
N PRO A 164 -14.02 -9.32 -7.90
CA PRO A 164 -15.26 -9.72 -8.55
C PRO A 164 -16.40 -9.81 -7.54
N LYS A 165 -17.55 -9.24 -7.89
CA LYS A 165 -18.71 -9.16 -6.98
C LYS A 165 -19.49 -10.46 -6.83
N SER A 166 -19.23 -11.47 -7.66
CA SER A 166 -19.83 -12.81 -7.56
C SER A 166 -19.09 -13.84 -8.41
N PRO A 167 -19.21 -15.14 -8.12
CA PRO A 167 -18.65 -16.20 -8.97
C PRO A 167 -19.16 -16.17 -10.42
N LYS A 168 -20.36 -15.62 -10.68
CA LYS A 168 -20.91 -15.46 -12.03
C LYS A 168 -20.24 -14.31 -12.83
N HIS A 169 -19.72 -13.30 -12.16
CA HIS A 169 -18.92 -12.23 -12.78
C HIS A 169 -17.52 -12.71 -13.19
N PHE A 170 -17.10 -13.82 -12.67
CA PHE A 170 -15.82 -14.46 -12.91
C PHE A 170 -15.51 -14.71 -14.38
N GLN A 171 -16.50 -15.15 -15.18
CA GLN A 171 -16.27 -15.51 -16.57
C GLN A 171 -15.95 -14.28 -17.43
N THR A 172 -16.46 -13.10 -17.06
CA THR A 172 -16.23 -11.84 -17.79
C THR A 172 -15.13 -10.98 -17.22
N GLU A 173 -14.81 -11.10 -15.92
CA GLU A 173 -13.71 -10.38 -15.26
C GLU A 173 -12.41 -11.20 -15.15
N ARG A 174 -12.44 -12.49 -15.53
CA ARG A 174 -11.27 -13.38 -15.64
C ARG A 174 -10.13 -12.76 -16.47
N GLU A 175 -10.49 -11.90 -17.41
CA GLU A 175 -9.53 -11.16 -18.24
C GLU A 175 -8.87 -9.99 -17.48
N ARG A 176 -9.46 -9.49 -16.38
CA ARG A 176 -8.99 -8.31 -15.63
C ARG A 176 -8.24 -8.66 -14.36
N ALA A 177 -8.50 -9.80 -13.74
CA ALA A 177 -7.73 -10.22 -12.59
C ALA A 177 -6.36 -10.75 -13.03
N PRO A 178 -5.31 -10.56 -12.21
CA PRO A 178 -4.00 -11.13 -12.51
C PRO A 178 -4.15 -12.66 -12.67
N ARG A 179 -3.74 -13.20 -13.80
CA ARG A 179 -3.83 -14.65 -14.09
C ARG A 179 -3.22 -15.51 -12.99
N GLN A 180 -2.19 -14.97 -12.31
CA GLN A 180 -1.51 -15.63 -11.20
C GLN A 180 -2.41 -15.81 -9.96
N ALA A 181 -3.26 -14.81 -9.63
CA ALA A 181 -4.19 -14.93 -8.52
C ALA A 181 -5.20 -16.05 -8.76
N PHE A 182 -5.78 -16.12 -9.95
CA PHE A 182 -6.68 -17.22 -10.32
C PHE A 182 -6.00 -18.57 -10.21
N PHE A 183 -4.80 -18.68 -10.77
CA PHE A 183 -4.06 -19.93 -10.72
C PHE A 183 -3.85 -20.40 -9.28
N LEU A 184 -3.41 -19.49 -8.39
CA LEU A 184 -3.18 -19.84 -6.99
C LEU A 184 -4.47 -20.23 -6.28
N TYR A 185 -5.54 -19.46 -6.46
CA TYR A 185 -6.81 -19.73 -5.75
C TYR A 185 -7.49 -21.00 -6.26
N GLU A 186 -7.66 -21.16 -7.59
CA GLU A 186 -8.36 -22.29 -8.17
C GLU A 186 -7.65 -23.63 -7.97
N HIS A 187 -6.30 -23.64 -7.90
CA HIS A 187 -5.55 -24.89 -7.77
C HIS A 187 -5.28 -25.32 -6.33
N TYR A 188 -5.24 -24.36 -5.40
CA TYR A 188 -4.75 -24.64 -4.05
C TYR A 188 -5.74 -24.33 -2.93
N LEU A 189 -6.75 -23.47 -3.18
CA LEU A 189 -7.78 -23.19 -2.17
C LEU A 189 -9.02 -24.04 -2.36
N LYS A 190 -9.70 -24.32 -1.25
CA LYS A 190 -11.02 -24.96 -1.28
C LYS A 190 -12.05 -23.98 -1.83
N GLU A 191 -13.10 -24.51 -2.48
CA GLU A 191 -14.20 -23.71 -3.05
C GLU A 191 -14.80 -22.71 -2.05
N LYS A 192 -14.95 -23.11 -0.78
CA LYS A 192 -15.42 -22.22 0.30
C LYS A 192 -14.50 -21.00 0.48
N ASP A 193 -13.19 -21.20 0.49
CA ASP A 193 -12.22 -20.12 0.70
C ASP A 193 -12.20 -19.18 -0.51
N ILE A 194 -12.25 -19.73 -1.71
CA ILE A 194 -12.38 -19.00 -2.97
C ILE A 194 -13.61 -18.09 -2.92
N LYS A 195 -14.76 -18.64 -2.53
CA LYS A 195 -16.01 -17.87 -2.40
C LYS A 195 -15.87 -16.73 -1.40
N ILE A 196 -15.24 -16.97 -0.23
CA ILE A 196 -15.01 -15.92 0.78
C ILE A 196 -14.17 -14.78 0.20
N LEU A 197 -13.06 -15.09 -0.47
CA LEU A 197 -12.18 -14.08 -1.07
C LEU A 197 -12.91 -13.22 -2.11
N TYR A 198 -13.74 -13.85 -2.96
CA TYR A 198 -14.43 -13.11 -4.01
C TYR A 198 -15.61 -12.26 -3.51
N GLU A 199 -16.30 -12.71 -2.51
CA GLU A 199 -17.45 -11.98 -1.96
C GLU A 199 -17.05 -10.91 -0.94
N ASN A 200 -15.92 -11.11 -0.24
CA ASN A 200 -15.55 -10.33 0.93
C ASN A 200 -14.14 -9.73 0.90
N HIS A 201 -13.50 -9.65 -0.25
CA HIS A 201 -12.16 -9.11 -0.32
C HIS A 201 -12.12 -7.63 0.09
N TYR A 202 -11.29 -7.31 1.08
CA TYR A 202 -11.13 -5.98 1.63
C TYR A 202 -9.77 -5.43 1.24
N ASN A 203 -9.70 -4.15 0.86
CA ASN A 203 -8.42 -3.50 0.68
C ASN A 203 -7.89 -3.04 2.04
N VAL A 204 -6.76 -3.61 2.47
CA VAL A 204 -6.17 -3.38 3.79
C VAL A 204 -5.22 -2.18 3.85
N GLY A 205 -5.17 -1.37 2.78
CA GLY A 205 -4.37 -0.16 2.74
C GLY A 205 -4.88 0.99 3.62
N PHE A 206 -6.06 0.84 4.22
CA PHE A 206 -6.57 1.67 5.31
C PHE A 206 -7.41 0.81 6.24
N LEU A 207 -7.03 0.80 7.51
CA LEU A 207 -7.71 0.02 8.55
C LEU A 207 -7.95 0.87 9.80
N VAL A 208 -9.11 0.73 10.40
CA VAL A 208 -9.35 1.08 11.81
C VAL A 208 -9.44 -0.23 12.58
N VAL A 209 -8.52 -0.50 13.50
CA VAL A 209 -8.32 -1.83 14.09
C VAL A 209 -8.70 -1.85 15.56
N ASN A 210 -9.52 -2.83 15.96
CA ASN A 210 -9.90 -3.10 17.35
C ASN A 210 -8.92 -4.12 17.97
N LEU A 211 -7.79 -3.64 18.47
CA LEU A 211 -6.74 -4.47 19.06
C LEU A 211 -7.22 -5.19 20.34
N LYS A 212 -8.14 -4.57 21.08
CA LYS A 212 -8.73 -5.20 22.26
C LYS A 212 -9.45 -6.51 21.90
N LEU A 213 -10.26 -6.48 20.84
CA LEU A 213 -10.97 -7.68 20.37
C LEU A 213 -10.01 -8.70 19.75
N TRP A 214 -8.95 -8.24 19.06
CA TRP A 214 -7.92 -9.13 18.51
C TRP A 214 -7.26 -9.95 19.62
N ARG A 215 -6.89 -9.29 20.73
CA ARG A 215 -6.32 -9.97 21.91
C ARG A 215 -7.31 -10.92 22.57
N ALA A 216 -8.57 -10.47 22.76
CA ALA A 216 -9.59 -11.26 23.42
C ALA A 216 -9.94 -12.56 22.66
N ASP A 217 -9.93 -12.50 21.32
CA ASP A 217 -10.27 -13.64 20.44
C ASP A 217 -9.03 -14.43 19.97
N HIS A 218 -7.82 -14.13 20.49
CA HIS A 218 -6.55 -14.76 20.07
C HIS A 218 -6.39 -14.78 18.55
N LEU A 219 -6.68 -13.64 17.89
CA LEU A 219 -6.75 -13.58 16.42
C LEU A 219 -5.38 -13.79 15.77
N GLU A 220 -4.29 -13.34 16.39
CA GLU A 220 -2.94 -13.47 15.82
C GLU A 220 -2.48 -14.90 15.73
N GLU A 221 -2.79 -15.73 16.73
CA GLU A 221 -2.51 -17.17 16.72
C GLU A 221 -3.28 -17.86 15.58
N ARG A 222 -4.55 -17.51 15.42
CA ARG A 222 -5.39 -18.03 14.33
C ARG A 222 -4.89 -17.59 12.95
N LEU A 223 -4.39 -16.34 12.83
CA LEU A 223 -3.80 -15.84 11.60
C LEU A 223 -2.49 -16.57 11.29
N LEU A 224 -1.62 -16.79 12.28
CA LEU A 224 -0.38 -17.54 12.10
C LEU A 224 -0.64 -18.99 11.65
N ASP A 225 -1.60 -19.64 12.25
CA ASP A 225 -2.02 -20.99 11.83
C ASP A 225 -2.60 -21.01 10.40
N LEU A 226 -3.35 -19.97 10.04
CA LEU A 226 -3.86 -19.81 8.67
C LEU A 226 -2.72 -19.57 7.66
N VAL A 227 -1.70 -18.79 8.03
CA VAL A 227 -0.48 -18.59 7.22
C VAL A 227 0.22 -19.93 6.98
N ARG A 228 0.43 -20.74 8.03
CA ARG A 228 1.03 -22.08 7.92
C ARG A 228 0.27 -22.99 6.96
N GLN A 229 -1.06 -22.91 6.98
CA GLN A 229 -1.94 -23.75 6.15
C GLN A 229 -2.08 -23.23 4.71
N LYS A 230 -2.10 -21.92 4.49
CA LYS A 230 -2.54 -21.29 3.22
C LYS A 230 -1.56 -20.25 2.67
N GLY A 231 -0.46 -19.98 3.33
CA GLY A 231 0.52 -18.97 2.87
C GLY A 231 1.06 -19.22 1.46
N GLN A 232 1.14 -20.51 1.06
CA GLN A 232 1.55 -20.88 -0.30
C GLN A 232 0.46 -20.63 -1.36
N CYS A 233 -0.78 -20.35 -0.96
CA CYS A 233 -1.94 -20.26 -1.86
C CYS A 233 -2.40 -18.81 -2.07
N VAL A 234 -1.88 -17.84 -1.31
CA VAL A 234 -2.35 -16.46 -1.33
C VAL A 234 -1.62 -15.61 -2.38
N PHE A 235 -2.33 -14.62 -2.92
CA PHE A 235 -1.82 -13.70 -3.94
C PHE A 235 -1.47 -12.33 -3.35
N CYS A 236 -2.36 -11.75 -2.53
CA CYS A 236 -2.14 -10.57 -1.71
C CYS A 236 -2.10 -11.03 -0.25
N PRO A 237 -0.91 -11.38 0.30
CA PRO A 237 -0.79 -12.23 1.48
C PRO A 237 -1.62 -11.77 2.68
N GLU A 238 -1.35 -10.56 3.18
CA GLU A 238 -2.02 -10.05 4.37
C GLU A 238 -3.51 -9.77 4.12
N GLN A 239 -3.84 -9.30 2.91
CA GLN A 239 -5.21 -8.97 2.52
C GLN A 239 -6.06 -10.24 2.39
N ASP A 240 -5.53 -11.28 1.74
CA ASP A 240 -6.21 -12.56 1.59
C ASP A 240 -6.41 -13.26 2.94
N LEU A 241 -5.35 -13.28 3.78
CA LEU A 241 -5.37 -13.93 5.09
C LEU A 241 -6.34 -13.25 6.06
N LEU A 242 -6.31 -11.91 6.13
CA LEU A 242 -7.26 -11.14 6.93
C LEU A 242 -8.69 -11.32 6.43
N THR A 243 -8.91 -11.37 5.11
CA THR A 243 -10.23 -11.65 4.55
C THR A 243 -10.71 -13.04 4.95
N LEU A 244 -9.90 -14.08 4.78
CA LEU A 244 -10.27 -15.45 5.12
C LEU A 244 -10.56 -15.64 6.62
N ALA A 245 -9.76 -15.01 7.48
CA ALA A 245 -9.92 -15.14 8.94
C ALA A 245 -11.06 -14.32 9.52
N CYS A 246 -11.36 -13.14 8.91
CA CYS A 246 -12.14 -12.10 9.56
C CYS A 246 -13.43 -11.69 8.84
N TYR A 247 -13.75 -12.21 7.66
CA TYR A 247 -14.82 -11.72 6.78
C TYR A 247 -16.19 -11.51 7.45
N GLN A 248 -16.48 -12.23 8.53
CA GLN A 248 -17.73 -12.07 9.30
C GLN A 248 -17.68 -10.96 10.35
N LYS A 249 -16.48 -10.46 10.69
CA LYS A 249 -16.24 -9.45 11.73
C LYS A 249 -15.47 -8.25 11.16
N VAL A 250 -15.81 -7.81 9.94
CA VAL A 250 -15.25 -6.61 9.30
C VAL A 250 -16.36 -5.59 9.09
N LEU A 251 -16.15 -4.37 9.61
CA LEU A 251 -17.02 -3.24 9.34
C LEU A 251 -16.65 -2.65 7.95
N ILE A 252 -17.62 -2.57 7.06
CA ILE A 252 -17.39 -2.00 5.73
C ILE A 252 -17.34 -0.48 5.86
N LEU A 253 -16.18 0.10 5.61
CA LEU A 253 -15.99 1.54 5.54
C LEU A 253 -16.33 2.08 4.15
N PRO A 254 -16.79 3.34 4.07
CA PRO A 254 -16.94 4.06 2.80
C PRO A 254 -15.61 4.14 2.04
N TYR A 255 -15.66 4.13 0.71
CA TYR A 255 -14.48 4.24 -0.15
C TYR A 255 -13.68 5.53 0.04
N ILE A 256 -14.27 6.59 0.60
CA ILE A 256 -13.56 7.85 0.88
C ILE A 256 -12.31 7.67 1.75
N TYR A 257 -12.27 6.64 2.61
CA TYR A 257 -11.11 6.32 3.45
C TYR A 257 -10.01 5.53 2.73
N ASN A 258 -10.33 4.93 1.57
CA ASN A 258 -9.35 4.15 0.80
C ASN A 258 -9.70 4.22 -0.68
N THR A 259 -9.52 5.40 -1.28
CA THR A 259 -9.92 5.70 -2.65
C THR A 259 -8.78 5.45 -3.61
N HIS A 260 -8.92 4.46 -4.50
CA HIS A 260 -8.01 4.37 -5.65
C HIS A 260 -8.21 5.59 -6.57
N PRO A 261 -7.16 6.25 -7.11
CA PRO A 261 -7.30 7.44 -7.95
C PRO A 261 -8.28 7.30 -9.11
N PHE A 262 -8.37 6.12 -9.70
CA PHE A 262 -9.33 5.82 -10.77
C PHE A 262 -10.79 5.87 -10.29
N MET A 263 -11.06 5.49 -9.05
CA MET A 263 -12.42 5.53 -8.47
C MET A 263 -12.86 6.96 -8.13
N ALA A 264 -11.92 7.83 -7.79
CA ALA A 264 -12.19 9.21 -7.40
C ALA A 264 -13.02 9.98 -8.44
N ASN A 265 -12.94 9.59 -9.71
CA ASN A 265 -13.69 10.18 -10.81
C ASN A 265 -15.01 9.46 -11.12
N GLN A 266 -15.36 8.42 -10.37
CA GLN A 266 -16.57 7.62 -10.63
C GLN A 266 -17.61 7.86 -9.52
N LYS A 267 -18.66 8.62 -9.82
CA LYS A 267 -19.75 8.97 -8.86
C LYS A 267 -20.40 7.76 -8.19
N ARG A 268 -20.37 6.58 -8.82
CA ARG A 268 -20.93 5.34 -8.24
C ARG A 268 -20.14 4.86 -7.00
N PHE A 269 -18.84 5.21 -6.89
CA PHE A 269 -18.00 4.86 -5.75
C PHE A 269 -17.83 6.04 -4.81
N ILE A 270 -17.63 7.23 -5.37
CA ILE A 270 -17.38 8.49 -4.66
C ILE A 270 -18.40 9.52 -5.15
N PRO A 271 -19.55 9.64 -4.48
CA PRO A 271 -20.59 10.60 -4.85
C PRO A 271 -20.09 12.05 -4.82
N ASN A 272 -19.31 12.40 -3.82
CA ASN A 272 -18.70 13.71 -3.64
C ASN A 272 -17.17 13.60 -3.49
N ARG A 273 -16.41 14.08 -4.48
CA ARG A 273 -14.94 14.06 -4.46
C ARG A 273 -14.33 14.89 -3.33
N GLN A 274 -15.02 15.92 -2.85
CA GLN A 274 -14.54 16.77 -1.77
C GLN A 274 -14.50 16.03 -0.43
N GLU A 275 -15.20 14.90 -0.30
CA GLU A 275 -15.21 14.07 0.90
C GLU A 275 -14.12 12.99 0.93
N ILE A 276 -13.31 12.84 -0.14
CA ILE A 276 -12.23 11.88 -0.16
C ILE A 276 -11.24 12.21 0.97
N VAL A 277 -11.09 11.28 1.91
CA VAL A 277 -10.14 11.39 3.01
C VAL A 277 -8.75 11.01 2.54
N MET A 278 -8.62 9.85 1.88
CA MET A 278 -7.33 9.32 1.47
C MET A 278 -7.38 8.72 0.07
N LEU A 279 -6.41 9.09 -0.75
CA LEU A 279 -6.07 8.42 -2.00
C LEU A 279 -5.03 7.33 -1.73
N HIS A 280 -5.16 6.17 -2.39
CA HIS A 280 -4.25 5.05 -2.27
C HIS A 280 -3.76 4.61 -3.67
N PHE A 281 -2.46 4.75 -3.93
CA PHE A 281 -1.81 4.52 -5.23
C PHE A 281 -1.32 3.08 -5.39
N TYR A 282 -2.17 2.10 -5.16
CA TYR A 282 -1.81 0.69 -5.37
C TYR A 282 -1.86 0.28 -6.85
N PHE A 283 -1.20 -0.82 -7.23
CA PHE A 283 -0.97 -1.30 -8.59
C PHE A 283 -0.12 -0.34 -9.46
N VAL A 284 -0.72 0.22 -10.53
CA VAL A 284 -0.05 1.09 -11.52
C VAL A 284 -0.38 2.56 -11.31
N GLY A 285 0.43 3.45 -11.88
CA GLY A 285 0.15 4.88 -11.83
C GLY A 285 0.58 5.55 -10.53
N LYS A 286 1.68 5.10 -9.94
CA LYS A 286 2.28 5.73 -8.75
C LYS A 286 2.92 7.08 -9.11
N PRO A 287 2.55 8.19 -8.43
CA PRO A 287 3.05 9.53 -8.76
C PRO A 287 4.57 9.68 -8.77
N TRP A 288 5.26 8.98 -7.87
CA TRP A 288 6.74 9.01 -7.78
C TRP A 288 7.45 8.20 -8.86
N ILE A 289 6.71 7.47 -9.69
CA ILE A 289 7.25 6.73 -10.86
C ILE A 289 6.78 7.40 -12.15
N SER A 290 5.54 7.90 -12.18
CA SER A 290 4.92 8.47 -13.38
C SER A 290 4.35 9.86 -13.08
N PRO A 291 4.95 10.93 -13.59
CA PRO A 291 4.47 12.29 -13.40
C PRO A 291 3.12 12.56 -14.08
N THR A 292 2.66 11.67 -14.96
CA THR A 292 1.36 11.73 -15.63
C THR A 292 0.28 10.91 -14.91
N ALA A 293 0.61 10.29 -13.77
CA ALA A 293 -0.37 9.57 -12.95
C ALA A 293 -1.48 10.51 -12.45
N LEU A 294 -2.66 9.97 -12.24
CA LEU A 294 -3.76 10.71 -11.58
C LEU A 294 -3.31 11.22 -10.21
N TYR A 295 -3.63 12.47 -9.88
CA TYR A 295 -3.22 13.16 -8.65
C TYR A 295 -1.69 13.30 -8.46
N SER A 296 -0.93 13.17 -9.55
CA SER A 296 0.53 13.38 -9.51
C SER A 296 0.87 14.81 -9.12
N LYS A 297 0.09 15.80 -9.55
CA LYS A 297 0.28 17.21 -9.19
C LYS A 297 0.19 17.39 -7.68
N GLU A 298 -0.90 16.95 -7.06
CA GLU A 298 -1.16 17.09 -5.64
C GLU A 298 -0.10 16.35 -4.79
N TRP A 299 0.34 15.19 -5.27
CA TRP A 299 1.41 14.43 -4.62
C TRP A 299 2.74 15.18 -4.65
N HIS A 300 3.13 15.76 -5.81
CA HIS A 300 4.37 16.51 -5.95
C HIS A 300 4.31 17.87 -5.20
N GLU A 301 3.18 18.55 -5.18
CA GLU A 301 2.98 19.76 -4.37
C GLU A 301 3.16 19.46 -2.86
N THR A 302 2.76 18.27 -2.42
CA THR A 302 3.02 17.81 -1.05
C THR A 302 4.50 17.49 -0.84
N LEU A 303 5.14 16.78 -1.79
CA LEU A 303 6.56 16.44 -1.73
C LEU A 303 7.44 17.70 -1.59
N LEU A 304 7.10 18.80 -2.27
CA LEU A 304 7.82 20.08 -2.18
C LEU A 304 7.87 20.64 -0.74
N LYS A 305 6.94 20.22 0.12
CA LYS A 305 6.88 20.64 1.53
C LYS A 305 7.66 19.72 2.47
N THR A 306 8.37 18.73 1.92
CA THR A 306 9.16 17.75 2.68
C THR A 306 10.64 17.86 2.34
N PRO A 307 11.56 17.47 3.24
CA PRO A 307 12.99 17.46 2.96
C PRO A 307 13.40 16.39 1.92
N PHE A 308 12.48 15.56 1.48
CA PHE A 308 12.70 14.55 0.45
C PHE A 308 12.73 15.11 -0.98
N CYS A 309 12.27 16.35 -1.20
CA CYS A 309 12.12 16.93 -2.53
C CYS A 309 13.45 16.96 -3.31
N ALA A 310 14.55 17.37 -2.68
CA ALA A 310 15.84 17.45 -3.34
C ALA A 310 16.35 16.07 -3.80
N GLU A 311 16.28 15.08 -2.92
CA GLU A 311 16.68 13.69 -3.23
C GLU A 311 15.83 13.10 -4.36
N TYR A 312 14.51 13.28 -4.27
CA TYR A 312 13.59 12.82 -5.31
C TYR A 312 13.89 13.46 -6.65
N SER A 313 14.15 14.77 -6.69
CA SER A 313 14.44 15.50 -7.93
C SER A 313 15.70 14.98 -8.62
N VAL A 314 16.77 14.73 -7.87
CA VAL A 314 18.01 14.12 -8.40
C VAL A 314 17.77 12.72 -8.94
N LYS A 315 17.05 11.89 -8.18
CA LYS A 315 16.71 10.52 -8.58
C LYS A 315 15.83 10.49 -9.84
N PHE A 316 14.84 11.37 -9.90
CA PHE A 316 13.94 11.50 -11.04
C PHE A 316 14.70 11.99 -12.31
N LEU A 317 15.54 13.02 -12.19
CA LEU A 317 16.37 13.52 -13.30
C LEU A 317 17.29 12.43 -13.83
N LYS A 318 17.92 11.63 -12.95
CA LYS A 318 18.76 10.49 -13.35
C LYS A 318 17.96 9.48 -14.16
N GLN A 319 16.77 9.07 -13.69
CA GLN A 319 15.92 8.14 -14.41
C GLN A 319 15.48 8.68 -15.77
N MET A 320 15.14 9.98 -15.85
CA MET A 320 14.78 10.64 -17.10
C MET A 320 15.95 10.68 -18.09
N THR A 321 17.16 10.96 -17.60
CA THR A 321 18.38 10.95 -18.42
C THR A 321 18.67 9.55 -18.98
N GLU A 322 18.54 8.52 -18.16
CA GLU A 322 18.70 7.13 -18.60
C GLU A 322 17.64 6.76 -19.67
N PHE A 323 16.38 7.14 -19.45
CA PHE A 323 15.32 6.90 -20.42
C PHE A 323 15.55 7.62 -21.76
N LEU A 324 15.98 8.88 -21.73
CA LEU A 324 16.31 9.65 -22.93
C LEU A 324 17.52 9.04 -23.65
N SER A 325 18.57 8.63 -22.94
CA SER A 325 19.72 7.94 -23.51
C SER A 325 19.36 6.64 -24.22
N LEU A 326 18.44 5.86 -23.63
CA LEU A 326 17.91 4.64 -24.28
C LEU A 326 17.13 4.97 -25.56
N LYS A 327 16.34 6.05 -25.54
CA LYS A 327 15.59 6.52 -26.71
C LYS A 327 16.51 7.01 -27.84
N ASP A 328 17.60 7.68 -27.50
CA ASP A 328 18.57 8.12 -28.49
C ASP A 328 19.39 6.98 -29.07
N LYS A 329 19.78 5.99 -28.26
CA LYS A 329 20.39 4.74 -28.74
C LYS A 329 19.46 3.99 -29.69
N GLN A 330 18.16 3.94 -29.37
CA GLN A 330 17.14 3.35 -30.21
C GLN A 330 17.01 4.07 -31.54
N LYS A 331 17.01 5.42 -31.57
CA LYS A 331 16.99 6.19 -32.82
C LYS A 331 18.22 5.95 -33.67
N THR A 332 19.41 5.92 -33.03
CA THR A 332 20.67 5.64 -33.71
C THR A 332 20.64 4.24 -34.34
N PHE A 333 20.14 3.25 -33.59
CA PHE A 333 19.97 1.89 -34.13
C PHE A 333 18.97 1.86 -35.30
N GLU A 334 17.85 2.53 -35.20
CA GLU A 334 16.84 2.65 -36.28
C GLU A 334 17.42 3.29 -37.54
N PHE A 335 18.32 4.26 -37.38
CA PHE A 335 19.01 4.94 -38.50
C PHE A 335 20.08 4.05 -39.15
N LEU A 336 20.86 3.34 -38.35
CA LEU A 336 21.98 2.52 -38.82
C LEU A 336 21.56 1.12 -39.32
N ALA A 337 20.48 0.57 -38.80
CA ALA A 337 20.05 -0.80 -39.12
C ALA A 337 19.87 -1.09 -40.62
N PRO A 338 19.34 -0.17 -41.47
CA PRO A 338 19.26 -0.38 -42.91
C PRO A 338 20.60 -0.44 -43.63
N LEU A 339 21.65 0.04 -42.97
CA LEU A 339 23.02 0.08 -43.52
C LEU A 339 23.82 -1.19 -43.14
N LEU A 340 23.25 -2.05 -42.31
CA LEU A 340 23.89 -3.27 -41.84
C LEU A 340 23.54 -4.46 -42.73
N ASN A 341 24.25 -5.58 -42.52
CA ASN A 341 24.06 -6.80 -43.34
C ASN A 341 22.61 -7.37 -43.21
N PRO A 342 22.20 -8.31 -44.12
CA PRO A 342 20.84 -8.86 -44.14
C PRO A 342 20.34 -9.46 -42.84
N LYS A 343 21.24 -9.99 -41.98
CA LYS A 343 20.92 -10.54 -40.67
C LYS A 343 20.46 -9.42 -39.72
N THR A 344 21.18 -8.33 -39.73
CA THR A 344 20.88 -7.15 -38.89
C THR A 344 19.66 -6.40 -39.41
N LEU A 345 19.42 -6.45 -40.74
CA LEU A 345 18.19 -5.91 -41.32
C LEU A 345 16.95 -6.71 -40.83
N LEU A 346 17.08 -8.05 -40.73
CA LEU A 346 16.04 -8.89 -40.15
C LEU A 346 15.80 -8.55 -38.67
N GLU A 347 16.83 -8.35 -37.87
CA GLU A 347 16.73 -7.92 -36.47
C GLU A 347 16.07 -6.55 -36.35
N TYR A 348 16.39 -5.61 -37.25
CA TYR A 348 15.75 -4.30 -37.32
C TYR A 348 14.26 -4.41 -37.68
N VAL A 349 13.90 -5.23 -38.67
CA VAL A 349 12.50 -5.48 -39.03
C VAL A 349 11.74 -6.07 -37.84
N PHE A 350 12.31 -7.04 -37.13
CA PHE A 350 11.73 -7.61 -35.91
C PHE A 350 11.56 -6.56 -34.81
N PHE A 351 12.56 -5.71 -34.61
CA PHE A 351 12.50 -4.59 -33.68
C PHE A 351 11.37 -3.58 -34.03
N ARG A 352 11.22 -3.23 -35.31
CA ARG A 352 10.15 -2.34 -35.81
C ARG A 352 8.77 -2.96 -35.61
N LEU A 353 8.63 -4.23 -35.89
CA LEU A 353 7.38 -4.97 -35.70
C LEU A 353 6.99 -5.02 -34.23
N ASN A 354 7.92 -5.35 -33.34
CA ASN A 354 7.68 -5.33 -31.88
C ASN A 354 7.24 -3.95 -31.37
N ARG A 355 7.81 -2.88 -31.93
CA ARG A 355 7.43 -1.51 -31.57
C ARG A 355 6.02 -1.14 -32.08
N ILE A 356 5.66 -1.59 -33.28
CA ILE A 356 4.31 -1.43 -33.83
C ILE A 356 3.30 -2.18 -32.95
N PHE A 357 3.61 -3.44 -32.60
CA PHE A 357 2.76 -4.24 -31.71
C PHE A 357 2.61 -3.60 -30.31
N LYS A 358 3.70 -3.05 -29.78
CA LYS A 358 3.64 -2.34 -28.50
C LYS A 358 2.76 -1.09 -28.56
N ARG A 359 2.88 -0.27 -29.62
CA ARG A 359 2.02 0.92 -29.84
C ARG A 359 0.56 0.55 -30.09
N LEU A 360 0.30 -0.53 -30.83
CA LEU A 360 -1.05 -1.03 -31.04
C LEU A 360 -1.64 -1.51 -29.70
N LYS A 361 -0.86 -2.23 -28.90
CA LYS A 361 -1.27 -2.68 -27.58
C LYS A 361 -1.58 -1.50 -26.65
N GLU A 362 -0.75 -0.47 -26.65
CA GLU A 362 -0.97 0.76 -25.88
C GLU A 362 -2.22 1.53 -26.36
N LYS A 363 -2.50 1.56 -27.67
CA LYS A 363 -3.74 2.14 -28.23
C LYS A 363 -5.00 1.34 -27.88
N PHE A 364 -4.92 0.01 -27.93
CA PHE A 364 -6.07 -0.86 -27.61
C PHE A 364 -6.35 -0.98 -26.11
N PHE A 365 -5.39 -0.66 -25.23
CA PHE A 365 -5.58 -0.67 -23.77
C PHE A 365 -5.86 0.71 -23.18
N ASN A 366 -5.76 1.79 -23.98
CA ASN A 366 -6.06 3.17 -23.56
C ASN A 366 -7.33 3.74 -24.26
N SER A 367 -8.05 2.94 -25.01
CA SER A 367 -9.41 3.18 -25.48
C SER A 367 -10.39 2.32 -24.66
#